data_c412c9538b50c3cdf3beb6c52628ebcc
#
_entry.id   c412c9538b50c3cdf3beb6c52628ebcc
#
_cell.length_a   1.000
_cell.length_b   1.000
_cell.length_c   1.000
_cell.angle_alpha   90.00
_cell.angle_beta   90.00
_cell.angle_gamma   90.00
#
_symmetry.space_group_name_H-M   'P 1'
#
loop_
_entity.id
_entity.type
_entity.pdbx_description
1 polymer ?
#
loop_
_entity_poly.entity_id
_entity_poly.type
_entity_poly.pdbx_seq_one_letter_code
_entity_poly.pdbx_strand_id
1 'polypeptide(L)'
;MPTLVAWSAQRSFQRGSLGAAASGWSTRSGSAYSTVGSAAATWAGEWWTLGGGGTVWDSMSYDPDLDLLYIGVGNGSPWNRRIRSAGQGDNLFLASIVALDPDTGDYVWHYQTSPGESWDHTATQQITVADLTIDGAVRRVVMQSPKNGFFYVLDAGTGELISAEPITELSWATHVDMATGRPVETPEARYEETGQPFASRHNPNGVHTWHSMSYSPETGLVYIPAMESTFPYVADPNFEISPVAFNSAVDFGALAAEVRP
;
A
#
# COMPACT_ATOMS: atom_id res chain seq x y z
N MET A 1 -19.32 8.63 10.00
CA MET A 1 -18.62 8.25 11.25
C MET A 1 -17.73 7.07 10.93
N PRO A 2 -16.51 6.97 11.47
CA PRO A 2 -15.68 5.79 11.24
C PRO A 2 -16.34 4.56 11.86
N THR A 3 -16.38 3.48 11.10
CA THR A 3 -16.86 2.18 11.56
C THR A 3 -15.67 1.40 12.11
N LEU A 4 -15.81 0.82 13.30
CA LEU A 4 -14.77 -0.06 13.84
C LEU A 4 -14.97 -1.46 13.27
N VAL A 5 -14.00 -1.96 12.52
CA VAL A 5 -13.98 -3.33 12.02
C VAL A 5 -13.07 -4.16 12.92
N ALA A 6 -13.63 -5.19 13.56
CA ALA A 6 -12.85 -6.18 14.29
C ALA A 6 -12.55 -7.35 13.36
N TRP A 7 -11.28 -7.57 13.12
CA TRP A 7 -10.81 -8.61 12.22
C TRP A 7 -10.05 -9.69 13.00
N SER A 8 -10.37 -10.97 12.74
CA SER A 8 -9.66 -12.07 13.39
C SER A 8 -8.42 -12.43 12.57
N ALA A 9 -7.26 -12.14 13.10
CA ALA A 9 -6.00 -12.55 12.49
C ALA A 9 -5.93 -14.08 12.24
N GLN A 10 -6.65 -14.87 13.04
CA GLN A 10 -6.70 -16.34 12.88
C GLN A 10 -7.61 -16.82 11.74
N ARG A 11 -8.61 -16.04 11.32
CA ARG A 11 -9.54 -16.48 10.26
C ARG A 11 -8.95 -16.44 8.86
N SER A 12 -7.95 -15.59 8.61
CA SER A 12 -7.27 -15.50 7.32
C SER A 12 -6.43 -16.74 7.00
N PHE A 13 -6.07 -17.53 8.02
CA PHE A 13 -5.20 -18.69 7.86
C PHE A 13 -5.93 -20.01 7.58
N GLN A 14 -7.25 -20.04 7.64
CA GLN A 14 -8.01 -21.28 7.41
C GLN A 14 -8.34 -21.58 5.94
N ARG A 15 -7.98 -20.75 4.99
CA ARG A 15 -8.32 -20.92 3.56
C ARG A 15 -7.14 -21.03 2.60
N GLY A 16 -5.92 -21.04 3.06
CA GLY A 16 -4.74 -21.12 2.21
C GLY A 16 -4.02 -22.43 2.37
N SER A 17 -4.49 -23.50 1.75
CA SER A 17 -3.65 -24.69 1.53
C SER A 17 -2.71 -24.45 0.35
N LEU A 18 -1.46 -24.08 0.66
CA LEU A 18 -0.24 -24.50 0.00
C LEU A 18 -0.15 -24.42 -1.53
N GLY A 19 0.54 -23.43 -1.96
CA GLY A 19 1.31 -23.43 -3.17
C GLY A 19 2.47 -22.46 -3.01
N ALA A 20 3.39 -22.75 -2.10
CA ALA A 20 4.61 -21.97 -1.96
C ALA A 20 5.50 -22.19 -3.18
N ALA A 21 5.32 -21.37 -4.19
CA ALA A 21 6.38 -21.06 -5.12
C ALA A 21 6.90 -19.67 -4.75
N ALA A 22 7.75 -19.61 -3.74
CA ALA A 22 8.56 -18.45 -3.46
C ALA A 22 9.51 -18.22 -4.64
N SER A 23 9.04 -17.54 -5.67
CA SER A 23 9.92 -17.01 -6.70
C SER A 23 10.50 -15.67 -6.21
N GLY A 24 11.56 -15.75 -5.41
CA GLY A 24 12.74 -14.99 -5.57
C GLY A 24 12.67 -13.47 -5.35
N TRP A 25 12.43 -13.03 -4.12
CA TRP A 25 12.89 -11.69 -3.70
C TRP A 25 13.71 -11.79 -2.40
N SER A 26 14.58 -12.76 -2.32
CA SER A 26 15.63 -12.82 -1.32
C SER A 26 16.95 -12.52 -1.99
N THR A 27 17.44 -11.30 -1.88
CA THR A 27 18.86 -11.04 -2.07
C THR A 27 19.40 -10.31 -0.84
N ARG A 28 19.81 -11.06 0.14
CA ARG A 28 20.88 -10.61 1.03
C ARG A 28 22.14 -10.52 0.18
N SER A 29 22.43 -9.37 -0.34
CA SER A 29 23.75 -8.85 -0.71
C SER A 29 23.61 -7.79 -1.81
N GLY A 30 23.62 -6.55 -1.42
CA GLY A 30 23.78 -5.43 -2.32
C GLY A 30 23.81 -4.15 -1.51
N SER A 31 24.83 -3.36 -1.65
CA SER A 31 24.92 -2.06 -1.00
C SER A 31 23.65 -1.24 -1.28
N ALA A 32 23.32 -0.30 -0.41
CA ALA A 32 22.19 0.64 -0.58
C ALA A 32 22.12 1.25 -1.99
N TYR A 33 23.26 1.41 -2.67
CA TYR A 33 23.36 1.89 -4.05
C TYR A 33 22.74 0.94 -5.08
N SER A 34 22.81 -0.38 -4.93
CA SER A 34 22.21 -1.33 -5.87
C SER A 34 20.69 -1.35 -5.75
N THR A 35 20.15 -1.16 -4.55
CA THR A 35 18.71 -1.12 -4.27
C THR A 35 18.07 0.15 -4.82
N VAL A 36 18.73 1.31 -4.64
CA VAL A 36 18.27 2.58 -5.23
C VAL A 36 18.28 2.51 -6.76
N GLY A 37 19.29 1.92 -7.37
CA GLY A 37 19.34 1.71 -8.81
C GLY A 37 18.23 0.79 -9.31
N SER A 38 17.93 -0.28 -8.58
CA SER A 38 16.83 -1.19 -8.90
C SER A 38 15.46 -0.52 -8.77
N ALA A 39 15.25 0.30 -7.74
CA ALA A 39 14.02 1.07 -7.56
C ALA A 39 13.82 2.09 -8.69
N ALA A 40 14.89 2.83 -9.06
CA ALA A 40 14.83 3.80 -10.15
C ALA A 40 14.44 3.16 -11.49
N ALA A 41 14.84 1.91 -11.73
CA ALA A 41 14.48 1.17 -12.93
C ALA A 41 12.97 0.83 -13.03
N THR A 42 12.22 0.98 -11.95
CA THR A 42 10.75 0.80 -11.92
C THR A 42 9.98 2.09 -12.24
N TRP A 43 10.69 3.15 -12.59
CA TRP A 43 10.14 4.44 -12.99
C TRP A 43 10.45 4.72 -14.45
N ALA A 44 9.62 5.54 -15.10
CA ALA A 44 9.84 5.99 -16.47
C ALA A 44 9.77 7.52 -16.57
N GLY A 45 10.36 8.06 -17.66
CA GLY A 45 10.41 9.50 -17.88
C GLY A 45 11.33 10.24 -16.89
N GLU A 46 11.14 11.55 -16.79
CA GLU A 46 11.91 12.43 -15.89
C GLU A 46 11.10 12.72 -14.61
N TRP A 47 10.64 11.66 -13.94
CA TRP A 47 9.75 11.72 -12.76
C TRP A 47 10.29 12.62 -11.63
N TRP A 48 11.61 12.74 -11.49
CA TRP A 48 12.25 13.61 -10.48
C TRP A 48 11.96 15.09 -10.70
N THR A 49 11.62 15.51 -11.91
CA THR A 49 11.24 16.91 -12.21
C THR A 49 9.85 17.24 -11.65
N LEU A 50 9.03 16.22 -11.40
CA LEU A 50 7.68 16.30 -10.87
C LEU A 50 7.61 16.07 -9.35
N GLY A 51 8.73 15.71 -8.72
CA GLY A 51 8.82 15.45 -7.29
C GLY A 51 8.65 13.98 -6.88
N GLY A 52 7.92 13.16 -7.64
CA GLY A 52 7.79 11.69 -7.46
C GLY A 52 6.93 11.23 -6.28
N GLY A 53 7.01 11.84 -5.10
CA GLY A 53 6.29 11.42 -3.89
C GLY A 53 7.09 10.48 -2.98
N GLY A 54 6.40 9.59 -2.25
CA GLY A 54 7.04 8.58 -1.41
C GLY A 54 7.45 9.04 -0.02
N THR A 55 6.75 10.02 0.55
CA THR A 55 7.05 10.53 1.90
C THR A 55 6.69 9.51 2.98
N VAL A 56 7.58 9.29 3.94
CA VAL A 56 7.30 8.56 5.17
C VAL A 56 6.76 9.56 6.20
N TRP A 57 5.44 9.57 6.41
CA TRP A 57 4.80 10.67 7.14
C TRP A 57 3.97 10.24 8.37
N ASP A 58 3.85 8.94 8.62
CA ASP A 58 3.12 8.39 9.77
C ASP A 58 4.06 7.50 10.60
N SER A 59 3.54 6.50 11.28
CA SER A 59 4.27 5.70 12.25
C SER A 59 5.31 4.77 11.63
N MET A 60 6.34 4.53 12.41
CA MET A 60 7.37 3.52 12.15
C MET A 60 7.35 2.52 13.30
N SER A 61 7.77 1.29 13.07
CA SER A 61 7.86 0.26 14.09
C SER A 61 9.23 -0.39 14.10
N TYR A 62 9.82 -0.50 15.27
CA TYR A 62 11.08 -1.21 15.48
C TYR A 62 10.84 -2.54 16.17
N ASP A 63 11.41 -3.60 15.63
CA ASP A 63 11.41 -4.94 16.20
C ASP A 63 12.78 -5.24 16.82
N PRO A 64 12.89 -5.26 18.16
CA PRO A 64 14.18 -5.52 18.83
C PRO A 64 14.63 -6.98 18.72
N ASP A 65 13.72 -7.92 18.43
CA ASP A 65 14.07 -9.34 18.32
C ASP A 65 14.72 -9.66 16.96
N LEU A 66 14.30 -8.97 15.91
CA LEU A 66 14.86 -9.11 14.56
C LEU A 66 15.87 -8.01 14.22
N ASP A 67 15.96 -6.98 15.06
CA ASP A 67 16.74 -5.76 14.81
C ASP A 67 16.40 -5.12 13.46
N LEU A 68 15.09 -4.91 13.24
CA LEU A 68 14.55 -4.34 12.00
C LEU A 68 13.66 -3.13 12.29
N LEU A 69 13.83 -2.08 11.49
CA LEU A 69 12.95 -0.91 11.44
C LEU A 69 12.02 -1.02 10.24
N TYR A 70 10.71 -1.03 10.49
CA TYR A 70 9.69 -0.99 9.44
C TYR A 70 9.18 0.42 9.25
N ILE A 71 9.20 0.90 8.01
CA ILE A 71 8.66 2.20 7.62
C ILE A 71 7.58 2.01 6.55
N GLY A 72 6.58 2.87 6.59
CA GLY A 72 5.55 2.94 5.57
C GLY A 72 5.79 4.07 4.59
N VAL A 73 5.79 3.78 3.30
CA VAL A 73 6.06 4.76 2.24
C VAL A 73 4.74 5.24 1.63
N GLY A 74 4.66 6.54 1.39
CA GLY A 74 3.49 7.24 0.88
C GLY A 74 3.24 7.05 -0.61
N ASN A 75 2.23 7.77 -1.06
CA ASN A 75 1.75 7.81 -2.45
C ASN A 75 2.69 8.58 -3.38
N GLY A 76 2.42 8.47 -4.68
CA GLY A 76 3.07 9.26 -5.72
C GLY A 76 2.56 10.70 -5.80
N SER A 77 3.39 11.58 -6.35
CA SER A 77 3.01 12.97 -6.68
C SER A 77 3.58 13.34 -8.05
N PRO A 78 2.75 13.70 -9.04
CA PRO A 78 1.27 13.64 -9.05
C PRO A 78 0.72 12.23 -8.82
N TRP A 79 -0.57 12.10 -8.38
CA TRP A 79 -1.20 10.78 -8.22
C TRP A 79 -1.26 10.01 -9.55
N ASN A 80 -1.66 10.69 -10.60
CA ASN A 80 -1.78 10.12 -11.93
C ASN A 80 -0.44 9.57 -12.44
N ARG A 81 -0.30 8.23 -12.48
CA ARG A 81 0.92 7.52 -12.91
C ARG A 81 1.31 7.86 -14.34
N ARG A 82 0.33 8.12 -15.22
CA ARG A 82 0.60 8.46 -16.61
C ARG A 82 1.39 9.76 -16.74
N ILE A 83 1.12 10.73 -15.86
CA ILE A 83 1.87 11.99 -15.80
C ILE A 83 3.19 11.77 -15.07
N ARG A 84 3.16 11.12 -13.90
CA ARG A 84 4.33 10.93 -13.03
C ARG A 84 5.41 10.04 -13.64
N SER A 85 5.02 8.95 -14.32
CA SER A 85 5.93 7.90 -14.77
C SER A 85 5.55 7.34 -16.15
N ALA A 86 5.01 8.18 -17.03
CA ALA A 86 4.57 7.80 -18.38
C ALA A 86 3.64 6.57 -18.41
N GLY A 87 2.87 6.31 -17.34
CA GLY A 87 2.01 5.13 -17.20
C GLY A 87 2.76 3.81 -17.00
N GLN A 88 4.05 3.84 -16.68
CA GLN A 88 4.88 2.65 -16.64
C GLN A 88 5.48 2.38 -15.26
N GLY A 89 5.77 1.10 -15.04
CA GLY A 89 6.49 0.60 -13.89
C GLY A 89 5.71 0.65 -12.58
N ASP A 90 6.26 -0.01 -11.58
CA ASP A 90 5.64 -0.11 -10.26
C ASP A 90 5.94 1.09 -9.36
N ASN A 91 6.88 1.95 -9.76
CA ASN A 91 7.31 3.15 -9.06
C ASN A 91 7.75 2.86 -7.61
N LEU A 92 8.69 1.92 -7.44
CA LEU A 92 9.22 1.61 -6.11
C LEU A 92 9.89 2.84 -5.47
N PHE A 93 9.68 3.11 -4.18
CA PHE A 93 8.90 2.29 -3.23
C PHE A 93 7.56 2.95 -2.85
N LEU A 94 6.83 3.56 -3.77
CA LEU A 94 5.51 4.11 -3.43
C LEU A 94 4.60 3.03 -2.85
N ALA A 95 3.73 3.43 -1.92
CA ALA A 95 2.74 2.56 -1.28
C ALA A 95 3.33 1.22 -0.80
N SER A 96 4.48 1.27 -0.13
CA SER A 96 5.23 0.08 0.31
C SER A 96 5.49 0.09 1.80
N ILE A 97 5.56 -1.11 2.38
CA ILE A 97 6.20 -1.36 3.67
C ILE A 97 7.64 -1.72 3.36
N VAL A 98 8.58 -1.07 4.02
CA VAL A 98 10.03 -1.28 3.82
C VAL A 98 10.67 -1.62 5.17
N ALA A 99 11.46 -2.68 5.21
CA ALA A 99 12.29 -3.02 6.35
C ALA A 99 13.73 -2.58 6.11
N LEU A 100 14.29 -1.96 7.12
CA LEU A 100 15.64 -1.42 7.16
C LEU A 100 16.41 -1.99 8.34
N ASP A 101 17.71 -2.16 8.17
CA ASP A 101 18.65 -2.31 9.28
C ASP A 101 18.76 -0.95 10.01
N PRO A 102 18.42 -0.86 11.30
CA PRO A 102 18.37 0.41 12.02
C PRO A 102 19.75 1.03 12.28
N ASP A 103 20.82 0.21 12.32
CA ASP A 103 22.17 0.67 12.62
C ASP A 103 22.85 1.28 11.41
N THR A 104 22.56 0.74 10.22
CA THR A 104 23.21 1.14 8.97
C THR A 104 22.30 1.92 8.03
N GLY A 105 20.97 1.75 8.17
CA GLY A 105 19.98 2.23 7.23
C GLY A 105 19.90 1.39 5.95
N ASP A 106 20.56 0.24 5.92
CA ASP A 106 20.53 -0.64 4.77
C ASP A 106 19.15 -1.26 4.55
N TYR A 107 18.77 -1.36 3.28
CA TYR A 107 17.55 -2.03 2.86
C TYR A 107 17.63 -3.54 3.14
N VAL A 108 16.55 -4.11 3.71
CA VAL A 108 16.41 -5.54 3.97
C VAL A 108 15.37 -6.16 3.04
N TRP A 109 14.12 -5.70 3.09
CA TRP A 109 13.04 -6.14 2.22
C TRP A 109 11.96 -5.06 2.04
N HIS A 110 11.10 -5.23 1.07
CA HIS A 110 9.87 -4.44 0.93
C HIS A 110 8.70 -5.31 0.48
N TYR A 111 7.50 -4.81 0.78
CA TYR A 111 6.26 -5.29 0.20
C TYR A 111 5.46 -4.10 -0.32
N GLN A 112 5.15 -4.07 -1.63
CA GLN A 112 4.41 -2.99 -2.25
C GLN A 112 2.92 -3.32 -2.29
N THR A 113 2.10 -2.56 -1.55
CA THR A 113 0.67 -2.81 -1.38
C THR A 113 -0.16 -2.34 -2.58
N SER A 114 0.31 -1.34 -3.33
CA SER A 114 -0.33 -0.81 -4.53
C SER A 114 0.71 -0.46 -5.59
N PRO A 115 1.17 -1.46 -6.41
CA PRO A 115 2.13 -1.21 -7.48
C PRO A 115 1.62 -0.20 -8.48
N GLY A 116 2.46 0.79 -8.83
CA GLY A 116 2.12 1.86 -9.77
C GLY A 116 0.86 2.63 -9.35
N GLU A 117 0.70 2.90 -8.06
CA GLU A 117 -0.50 3.54 -7.50
C GLU A 117 -0.86 4.85 -8.21
N SER A 118 -2.18 5.16 -8.30
CA SER A 118 -2.73 6.37 -8.91
C SER A 118 -3.91 6.96 -8.12
N TRP A 119 -4.16 6.47 -6.90
CA TRP A 119 -5.37 6.76 -6.11
C TRP A 119 -5.09 7.43 -4.77
N ASP A 120 -3.88 7.94 -4.55
CA ASP A 120 -3.39 8.38 -3.24
C ASP A 120 -3.30 7.24 -2.22
N HIS A 121 -3.09 6.01 -2.69
CA HIS A 121 -2.81 4.89 -1.80
C HIS A 121 -1.45 5.08 -1.12
N THR A 122 -1.46 4.97 0.21
CA THR A 122 -0.24 5.01 1.03
C THR A 122 -0.14 3.76 1.87
N ALA A 123 1.06 3.35 2.22
CA ALA A 123 1.33 2.30 3.19
C ALA A 123 1.97 2.87 4.46
N THR A 124 1.67 4.14 4.78
CA THR A 124 2.25 4.85 5.94
C THR A 124 1.52 4.59 7.25
N GLN A 125 0.35 3.95 7.20
CA GLN A 125 -0.49 3.66 8.35
C GLN A 125 0.27 2.83 9.40
N GLN A 126 -0.24 2.86 10.63
CA GLN A 126 0.38 2.13 11.75
C GLN A 126 0.77 0.69 11.37
N ILE A 127 2.01 0.35 11.66
CA ILE A 127 2.57 -0.99 11.51
C ILE A 127 2.58 -1.66 12.88
N THR A 128 1.96 -2.84 12.99
CA THR A 128 1.92 -3.62 14.23
C THR A 128 2.78 -4.87 14.06
N VAL A 129 3.75 -5.05 14.97
CA VAL A 129 4.57 -6.26 15.03
C VAL A 129 4.03 -7.17 16.13
N ALA A 130 3.85 -8.45 15.84
CA ALA A 130 3.32 -9.42 16.81
C ALA A 130 3.78 -10.85 16.49
N ASP A 131 3.67 -11.73 17.48
CA ASP A 131 3.78 -13.17 17.29
C ASP A 131 2.37 -13.76 17.10
N LEU A 132 2.16 -14.45 15.99
CA LEU A 132 0.92 -15.15 15.69
C LEU A 132 1.16 -16.65 15.55
N THR A 133 0.20 -17.46 16.04
CA THR A 133 0.21 -18.90 15.76
C THR A 133 -0.47 -19.14 14.41
N ILE A 134 0.32 -19.56 13.41
CA ILE A 134 -0.11 -19.81 12.05
C ILE A 134 0.24 -21.26 11.72
N ASP A 135 -0.75 -22.06 11.35
CA ASP A 135 -0.59 -23.51 11.03
C ASP A 135 0.16 -24.28 12.14
N GLY A 136 -0.10 -23.89 13.41
CA GLY A 136 0.50 -24.54 14.59
C GLY A 136 1.91 -24.08 14.94
N ALA A 137 2.51 -23.17 14.18
CA ALA A 137 3.83 -22.58 14.43
C ALA A 137 3.70 -21.10 14.83
N VAL A 138 4.54 -20.65 15.77
CA VAL A 138 4.65 -19.22 16.09
C VAL A 138 5.47 -18.55 14.98
N ARG A 139 4.89 -17.50 14.37
CA ARG A 139 5.55 -16.65 13.37
C ARG A 139 5.54 -15.21 13.83
N ARG A 140 6.70 -14.56 13.73
CA ARG A 140 6.82 -13.11 13.91
C ARG A 140 6.31 -12.42 12.66
N VAL A 141 5.31 -11.52 12.80
CA VAL A 141 4.64 -10.90 11.67
C VAL A 141 4.58 -9.39 11.78
N VAL A 142 4.50 -8.75 10.62
CA VAL A 142 4.12 -7.35 10.45
C VAL A 142 2.69 -7.31 9.94
N MET A 143 1.84 -6.52 10.58
CA MET A 143 0.44 -6.30 10.20
C MET A 143 0.20 -4.84 9.87
N GLN A 144 -0.49 -4.57 8.75
CA GLN A 144 -0.88 -3.23 8.34
C GLN A 144 -2.19 -3.24 7.56
N SER A 145 -2.99 -2.19 7.74
CA SER A 145 -4.13 -1.87 6.89
C SER A 145 -3.88 -0.52 6.22
N PRO A 146 -3.32 -0.49 5.00
CA PRO A 146 -3.10 0.74 4.25
C PRO A 146 -4.40 1.31 3.67
N LYS A 147 -4.32 2.48 3.02
CA LYS A 147 -5.48 3.15 2.40
C LYS A 147 -6.21 2.30 1.37
N ASN A 148 -5.53 1.36 0.74
CA ASN A 148 -6.07 0.53 -0.34
C ASN A 148 -7.18 -0.44 0.06
N GLY A 149 -7.42 -0.61 1.38
CA GLY A 149 -8.56 -1.34 1.93
C GLY A 149 -8.33 -2.83 2.14
N PHE A 150 -7.11 -3.32 1.98
CA PHE A 150 -6.73 -4.65 2.42
C PHE A 150 -6.07 -4.61 3.81
N PHE A 151 -6.19 -5.71 4.55
CA PHE A 151 -5.39 -5.97 5.74
C PHE A 151 -4.32 -7.00 5.40
N TYR A 152 -3.07 -6.61 5.55
CA TYR A 152 -1.91 -7.42 5.21
C TYR A 152 -1.28 -8.03 6.46
N VAL A 153 -0.86 -9.28 6.35
CA VAL A 153 0.00 -9.96 7.31
C VAL A 153 1.21 -10.48 6.55
N LEU A 154 2.39 -10.00 6.93
CA LEU A 154 3.66 -10.32 6.31
C LEU A 154 4.56 -11.01 7.33
N ASP A 155 5.44 -11.90 6.89
CA ASP A 155 6.55 -12.38 7.70
C ASP A 155 7.50 -11.23 8.02
N ALA A 156 7.78 -10.99 9.30
CA ALA A 156 8.54 -9.83 9.73
C ALA A 156 9.99 -9.86 9.27
N GLY A 157 10.59 -11.04 9.17
CA GLY A 157 12.00 -11.18 8.78
C GLY A 157 12.23 -11.10 7.26
N THR A 158 11.22 -11.45 6.45
CA THR A 158 11.41 -11.64 5.00
C THR A 158 10.50 -10.78 4.13
N GLY A 159 9.39 -10.25 4.67
CA GLY A 159 8.36 -9.54 3.91
C GLY A 159 7.47 -10.46 3.07
N GLU A 160 7.57 -11.80 3.26
CA GLU A 160 6.70 -12.76 2.58
C GLU A 160 5.23 -12.50 2.94
N LEU A 161 4.37 -12.45 1.90
CA LEU A 161 2.94 -12.31 2.11
C LEU A 161 2.35 -13.60 2.71
N ILE A 162 1.78 -13.48 3.91
CA ILE A 162 1.07 -14.57 4.59
C ILE A 162 -0.42 -14.49 4.31
N SER A 163 -1.00 -13.28 4.39
CA SER A 163 -2.39 -13.04 3.98
C SER A 163 -2.63 -11.58 3.60
N ALA A 164 -3.62 -11.38 2.73
CA ALA A 164 -4.15 -10.07 2.39
C ALA A 164 -5.66 -10.20 2.16
N GLU A 165 -6.45 -9.62 3.05
CA GLU A 165 -7.91 -9.73 3.00
C GLU A 165 -8.55 -8.35 2.95
N PRO A 166 -9.59 -8.15 2.13
CA PRO A 166 -10.29 -6.88 2.10
C PRO A 166 -11.04 -6.66 3.42
N ILE A 167 -10.94 -5.45 3.99
CA ILE A 167 -11.66 -5.10 5.23
C ILE A 167 -13.06 -4.53 4.96
N THR A 168 -13.34 -4.22 3.70
CA THR A 168 -14.65 -3.78 3.19
C THR A 168 -14.77 -4.16 1.72
N GLU A 169 -15.91 -3.87 1.10
CA GLU A 169 -16.11 -4.05 -0.34
C GLU A 169 -15.27 -3.03 -1.11
N LEU A 170 -14.42 -3.50 -2.00
CA LEU A 170 -13.53 -2.68 -2.82
C LEU A 170 -13.99 -2.65 -4.28
N SER A 171 -13.72 -1.55 -4.99
CA SER A 171 -14.02 -1.42 -6.42
C SER A 171 -12.77 -1.37 -7.29
N TRP A 172 -11.58 -1.09 -6.71
CA TRP A 172 -10.35 -0.95 -7.49
C TRP A 172 -9.62 -2.27 -7.73
N ALA A 173 -9.82 -3.25 -6.85
CA ALA A 173 -9.23 -4.58 -6.93
C ALA A 173 -10.19 -5.63 -6.36
N THR A 174 -10.13 -6.84 -6.86
CA THR A 174 -10.97 -7.95 -6.40
C THR A 174 -10.35 -8.72 -5.24
N HIS A 175 -9.04 -8.91 -5.26
CA HIS A 175 -8.26 -9.64 -4.25
C HIS A 175 -6.77 -9.37 -4.46
N VAL A 176 -5.94 -9.87 -3.56
CA VAL A 176 -4.49 -9.96 -3.76
C VAL A 176 -4.17 -11.39 -4.18
N ASP A 177 -3.52 -11.54 -5.33
CA ASP A 177 -3.02 -12.83 -5.78
C ASP A 177 -1.88 -13.30 -4.86
N MET A 178 -2.12 -14.35 -4.10
CA MET A 178 -1.18 -14.88 -3.11
C MET A 178 0.10 -15.44 -3.73
N ALA A 179 0.10 -15.80 -5.02
CA ALA A 179 1.28 -16.31 -5.69
C ALA A 179 2.25 -15.19 -6.10
N THR A 180 1.72 -14.04 -6.44
CA THR A 180 2.51 -12.87 -6.89
C THR A 180 2.61 -11.78 -5.84
N GLY A 181 1.76 -11.79 -4.81
CA GLY A 181 1.62 -10.73 -3.83
C GLY A 181 1.02 -9.44 -4.39
N ARG A 182 0.42 -9.47 -5.58
CA ARG A 182 -0.09 -8.27 -6.28
C ARG A 182 -1.61 -8.20 -6.23
N PRO A 183 -2.19 -6.99 -6.02
CA PRO A 183 -3.62 -6.79 -6.20
C PRO A 183 -4.05 -7.10 -7.63
N VAL A 184 -5.17 -7.81 -7.77
CA VAL A 184 -5.84 -8.03 -9.07
C VAL A 184 -6.81 -6.89 -9.29
N GLU A 185 -6.36 -5.90 -10.04
CA GLU A 185 -7.11 -4.67 -10.31
C GLU A 185 -8.35 -4.94 -11.17
N THR A 186 -9.40 -4.14 -10.97
CA THR A 186 -10.55 -4.13 -11.88
C THR A 186 -10.20 -3.35 -13.16
N PRO A 187 -10.79 -3.68 -14.31
CA PRO A 187 -10.48 -3.02 -15.57
C PRO A 187 -10.71 -1.51 -15.56
N GLU A 188 -11.65 -1.03 -14.74
CA GLU A 188 -12.06 0.37 -14.65
C GLU A 188 -11.17 1.20 -13.73
N ALA A 189 -10.39 0.55 -12.85
CA ALA A 189 -9.66 1.24 -11.78
C ALA A 189 -8.62 2.24 -12.30
N ARG A 190 -8.01 1.95 -13.46
CA ARG A 190 -6.99 2.80 -14.08
C ARG A 190 -7.61 3.93 -14.88
N TYR A 191 -8.26 4.88 -14.20
CA TYR A 191 -8.91 6.06 -14.82
C TYR A 191 -7.95 6.87 -15.70
N GLU A 192 -6.68 6.90 -15.35
CA GLU A 192 -5.64 7.60 -16.08
C GLU A 192 -5.25 6.91 -17.40
N GLU A 193 -5.50 5.60 -17.51
CA GLU A 193 -5.24 4.80 -18.71
C GLU A 193 -6.47 4.72 -19.60
N THR A 194 -7.65 4.50 -18.99
CA THR A 194 -8.91 4.40 -19.72
C THR A 194 -9.42 5.74 -20.21
N GLY A 195 -9.02 6.85 -19.56
CA GLY A 195 -9.58 8.18 -19.78
C GLY A 195 -11.05 8.31 -19.38
N GLN A 196 -11.59 7.30 -18.65
CA GLN A 196 -12.97 7.29 -18.17
C GLN A 196 -12.99 7.53 -16.66
N PRO A 197 -14.03 8.18 -16.12
CA PRO A 197 -14.22 8.29 -14.68
C PRO A 197 -14.28 6.93 -14.00
N PHE A 198 -13.58 6.80 -12.89
CA PHE A 198 -13.63 5.61 -12.04
C PHE A 198 -14.35 5.93 -10.73
N ALA A 199 -15.52 5.34 -10.52
CA ALA A 199 -16.29 5.47 -9.28
C ALA A 199 -15.72 4.54 -8.20
N SER A 200 -14.80 5.07 -7.39
CA SER A 200 -14.21 4.32 -6.28
C SER A 200 -15.17 4.24 -5.09
N ARG A 201 -15.20 3.09 -4.42
CA ARG A 201 -15.90 2.89 -3.14
C ARG A 201 -15.17 3.44 -1.93
N HIS A 202 -14.00 4.04 -2.12
CA HIS A 202 -13.27 4.79 -1.09
C HIS A 202 -12.71 6.07 -1.69
N ASN A 203 -12.66 7.12 -0.88
CA ASN A 203 -12.07 8.39 -1.27
C ASN A 203 -10.53 8.37 -1.07
N PRO A 204 -9.81 9.43 -1.44
CA PRO A 204 -8.35 9.47 -1.27
C PRO A 204 -7.83 9.37 0.17
N ASN A 205 -8.70 9.49 1.19
CA ASN A 205 -8.31 9.17 2.56
C ASN A 205 -8.21 7.65 2.80
N GLY A 206 -8.71 6.84 1.86
CA GLY A 206 -8.67 5.39 1.93
C GLY A 206 -9.79 4.79 2.76
N VAL A 207 -9.80 3.47 2.84
CA VAL A 207 -10.68 2.73 3.76
C VAL A 207 -10.20 2.88 5.20
N HIS A 208 -8.90 2.92 5.39
CA HIS A 208 -8.22 3.20 6.64
C HIS A 208 -7.11 4.23 6.38
N THR A 209 -6.87 5.15 7.32
CA THR A 209 -5.85 6.20 7.19
C THR A 209 -4.97 6.25 8.45
N TRP A 210 -4.54 7.43 8.92
CA TRP A 210 -3.61 7.59 10.04
C TRP A 210 -4.17 7.20 11.42
N HIS A 211 -5.45 6.90 11.55
CA HIS A 211 -6.01 6.49 12.84
C HIS A 211 -5.37 5.18 13.31
N SER A 212 -5.00 5.14 14.59
CA SER A 212 -4.35 3.95 15.12
C SER A 212 -5.27 2.72 15.07
N MET A 213 -4.71 1.60 14.67
CA MET A 213 -5.30 0.28 14.86
C MET A 213 -4.72 -0.37 16.12
N SER A 214 -5.33 -1.41 16.64
CA SER A 214 -4.81 -2.15 17.78
C SER A 214 -5.01 -3.66 17.64
N TYR A 215 -4.05 -4.40 18.17
CA TYR A 215 -4.10 -5.86 18.24
C TYR A 215 -4.23 -6.31 19.70
N SER A 216 -5.16 -7.24 19.97
CA SER A 216 -5.31 -7.89 21.26
C SER A 216 -4.81 -9.33 21.18
N PRO A 217 -3.70 -9.69 21.84
CA PRO A 217 -3.22 -11.07 21.84
C PRO A 217 -4.14 -12.02 22.60
N GLU A 218 -4.94 -11.51 23.55
CA GLU A 218 -5.89 -12.33 24.32
C GLU A 218 -7.06 -12.83 23.45
N THR A 219 -7.53 -11.98 22.54
CA THR A 219 -8.68 -12.30 21.67
C THR A 219 -8.25 -12.74 20.26
N GLY A 220 -7.00 -12.48 19.88
CA GLY A 220 -6.50 -12.67 18.53
C GLY A 220 -7.14 -11.72 17.50
N LEU A 221 -7.72 -10.60 17.95
CA LEU A 221 -8.43 -9.64 17.09
C LEU A 221 -7.57 -8.39 16.83
N VAL A 222 -7.68 -7.89 15.60
CA VAL A 222 -7.21 -6.57 15.22
C VAL A 222 -8.42 -5.64 15.05
N TYR A 223 -8.35 -4.45 15.65
CA TYR A 223 -9.39 -3.42 15.60
C TYR A 223 -8.90 -2.31 14.67
N ILE A 224 -9.63 -2.08 13.59
CA ILE A 224 -9.26 -1.15 12.52
C ILE A 224 -10.39 -0.12 12.36
N PRO A 225 -10.12 1.19 12.55
CA PRO A 225 -11.09 2.24 12.21
C PRO A 225 -11.20 2.34 10.69
N ALA A 226 -12.33 1.91 10.14
CA ALA A 226 -12.59 1.92 8.71
C ALA A 226 -13.59 3.01 8.33
N MET A 227 -13.45 3.54 7.12
CA MET A 227 -14.35 4.51 6.51
C MET A 227 -14.95 3.94 5.24
N GLU A 228 -16.25 4.09 5.08
CA GLU A 228 -16.94 3.83 3.83
C GLU A 228 -17.27 5.16 3.16
N SER A 229 -16.90 5.31 1.92
CA SER A 229 -17.11 6.54 1.15
C SER A 229 -17.03 6.23 -0.34
N THR A 230 -17.44 7.17 -1.16
CA THR A 230 -17.27 7.07 -2.62
C THR A 230 -16.49 8.26 -3.12
N PHE A 231 -15.75 8.07 -4.21
CA PHE A 231 -15.02 9.14 -4.84
C PHE A 231 -14.85 8.84 -6.35
N PRO A 232 -15.25 9.74 -7.26
CA PRO A 232 -14.97 9.58 -8.67
C PRO A 232 -13.56 10.11 -8.98
N TYR A 233 -12.66 9.22 -9.40
CA TYR A 233 -11.38 9.62 -9.98
C TYR A 233 -11.58 9.98 -11.45
N VAL A 234 -11.22 11.20 -11.79
CA VAL A 234 -11.27 11.73 -13.17
C VAL A 234 -9.91 12.36 -13.47
N ALA A 235 -9.26 11.95 -14.54
CA ALA A 235 -8.01 12.58 -14.95
C ALA A 235 -8.23 14.04 -15.32
N ASP A 236 -7.41 14.94 -14.77
CA ASP A 236 -7.45 16.35 -15.17
C ASP A 236 -6.73 16.53 -16.52
N PRO A 237 -7.45 16.87 -17.60
CA PRO A 237 -6.86 17.05 -18.92
C PRO A 237 -6.01 18.33 -19.03
N ASN A 238 -6.16 19.25 -18.09
CA ASN A 238 -5.50 20.56 -18.06
C ASN A 238 -4.51 20.65 -16.90
N PHE A 239 -4.08 19.52 -16.35
CA PHE A 239 -3.17 19.53 -15.21
C PHE A 239 -1.86 20.23 -15.53
N GLU A 240 -1.52 21.20 -14.69
CA GLU A 240 -0.22 21.87 -14.66
C GLU A 240 0.39 21.67 -13.28
N ILE A 241 1.68 21.35 -13.25
CA ILE A 241 2.39 21.18 -11.98
C ILE A 241 2.50 22.51 -11.25
N SER A 242 2.19 22.50 -9.96
CA SER A 242 2.35 23.63 -9.08
C SER A 242 3.47 23.39 -8.08
N PRO A 243 4.44 24.29 -7.94
CA PRO A 243 5.50 24.15 -6.95
C PRO A 243 5.03 24.42 -5.50
N VAL A 244 3.81 24.94 -5.33
CA VAL A 244 3.29 25.37 -4.02
C VAL A 244 1.95 24.73 -3.66
N ALA A 245 1.31 24.01 -4.60
CA ALA A 245 0.04 23.37 -4.37
C ALA A 245 0.17 21.84 -4.40
N PHE A 246 -0.86 21.17 -3.88
CA PHE A 246 -0.96 19.74 -3.90
C PHE A 246 -1.22 19.23 -5.34
N ASN A 247 -0.34 18.38 -5.85
CA ASN A 247 -0.40 17.89 -7.21
C ASN A 247 -1.07 16.51 -7.26
N SER A 248 -2.37 16.45 -7.50
CA SER A 248 -3.11 15.20 -7.67
C SER A 248 -3.24 14.77 -9.13
N ALA A 249 -3.38 15.72 -10.04
CA ALA A 249 -3.78 15.53 -11.43
C ALA A 249 -5.14 14.83 -11.59
N VAL A 250 -6.04 15.07 -10.62
CA VAL A 250 -7.44 14.64 -10.61
C VAL A 250 -8.31 15.89 -10.75
N ASP A 251 -9.31 15.82 -11.62
CA ASP A 251 -10.27 16.90 -11.82
C ASP A 251 -11.31 16.96 -10.70
N PHE A 252 -11.04 17.77 -9.67
CA PHE A 252 -11.99 18.02 -8.59
C PHE A 252 -13.22 18.83 -9.01
N GLY A 253 -13.16 19.51 -10.15
CA GLY A 253 -14.30 20.24 -10.72
C GLY A 253 -15.37 19.31 -11.30
N ALA A 254 -14.98 18.19 -11.88
CA ALA A 254 -15.90 17.16 -12.34
C ALA A 254 -16.70 16.54 -11.18
N LEU A 255 -16.09 16.44 -9.97
CA LEU A 255 -16.77 15.99 -8.75
C LEU A 255 -17.96 16.88 -8.38
N ALA A 256 -17.82 18.19 -8.53
CA ALA A 256 -18.86 19.14 -8.17
C ALA A 256 -20.07 19.09 -9.12
N ALA A 257 -19.88 18.55 -10.32
CA ALA A 257 -20.94 18.42 -11.32
C ALA A 257 -21.86 17.20 -11.09
N GLU A 258 -21.28 16.09 -10.54
CA GLU A 258 -22.04 14.88 -10.24
C GLU A 258 -22.82 14.93 -8.91
N VAL A 259 -22.41 15.83 -7.99
CA VAL A 259 -23.03 15.98 -6.65
C VAL A 259 -24.18 17.02 -6.65
N ARG A 260 -24.57 17.57 -7.77
CA ARG A 260 -25.74 18.47 -7.81
C ARG A 260 -27.01 17.65 -7.84
N PRO A 261 -27.92 17.83 -6.86
CA PRO A 261 -29.20 17.13 -6.79
C PRO A 261 -30.12 17.46 -7.96
#